data_92b294259dd56eea58c994f6e03545e9
#
_entry.id   92b294259dd56eea58c994f6e03545e9
#
_cell.length_a   1.000
_cell.length_b   1.000
_cell.length_c   1.000
_cell.angle_alpha   90.00
_cell.angle_beta   90.00
_cell.angle_gamma   90.00
#
_symmetry.space_group_name_H-M   'P 1'
#
loop_
_entity.id
_entity.type
_entity.pdbx_description
1 polymer ?
#
loop_
_entity_poly.entity_id
_entity_poly.type
_entity_poly.pdbx_seq_one_letter_code
_entity_poly.pdbx_strand_id
1 'polypeptide(L)'
;HRDFHVSNMMFYKNKIALIDSQDAVLGNPAYDLASLIDDVRIKTSNSFKSNILKVFLSKFKYKNESQFINDFEILSVLRNLKIIGIFTRLAKRDKKRKYLKLIPYAWKLIDNRIKNNPNFHDLKNFLQKNPRIKKI
;
A
#
# COMPACT_ATOMS: atom_id res chain seq x y z
N HIS A 1 -12.16 4.25 3.38
CA HIS A 1 -11.46 5.38 4.05
C HIS A 1 -10.47 6.09 3.13
N ARG A 2 -9.83 5.39 2.21
CA ARG A 2 -8.81 5.82 1.23
C ARG A 2 -7.44 6.16 1.83
N ASP A 3 -7.37 6.66 3.04
CA ASP A 3 -6.13 6.94 3.79
C ASP A 3 -6.09 6.18 5.13
N PHE A 4 -6.40 4.87 5.05
CA PHE A 4 -6.44 3.95 6.18
C PHE A 4 -5.02 3.50 6.55
N HIS A 5 -4.29 4.35 7.24
CA HIS A 5 -2.92 4.10 7.69
C HIS A 5 -2.71 4.54 9.14
N VAL A 6 -1.62 4.08 9.75
CA VAL A 6 -1.39 4.24 11.21
C VAL A 6 -1.41 5.70 11.67
N SER A 7 -0.95 6.66 10.84
CA SER A 7 -0.99 8.08 11.22
C SER A 7 -2.40 8.66 11.35
N ASN A 8 -3.43 7.98 10.80
CA ASN A 8 -4.83 8.35 10.90
C ASN A 8 -5.59 7.50 11.93
N MET A 9 -4.84 6.78 12.78
CA MET A 9 -5.40 5.98 13.88
C MET A 9 -5.00 6.60 15.21
N MET A 10 -5.98 6.76 16.08
CA MET A 10 -5.79 7.23 17.46
C MET A 10 -6.18 6.12 18.43
N PHE A 11 -5.35 5.92 19.45
CA PHE A 11 -5.69 5.02 20.54
C PHE A 11 -6.28 5.84 21.69
N TYR A 12 -7.55 5.57 21.99
CA TYR A 12 -8.27 6.29 23.05
C TYR A 12 -9.17 5.32 23.83
N LYS A 13 -9.11 5.33 25.15
CA LYS A 13 -9.90 4.48 26.06
C LYS A 13 -9.94 2.99 25.60
N ASN A 14 -8.78 2.42 25.35
CA ASN A 14 -8.62 1.03 24.85
C ASN A 14 -9.34 0.72 23.52
N LYS A 15 -9.62 1.74 22.70
CA LYS A 15 -10.22 1.60 21.37
C LYS A 15 -9.39 2.33 20.34
N ILE A 16 -9.45 1.87 19.11
CA ILE A 16 -8.88 2.57 17.95
C ILE A 16 -9.98 3.46 17.36
N ALA A 17 -9.72 4.75 17.30
CA ALA A 17 -10.52 5.73 16.57
C ALA A 17 -9.83 6.07 15.24
N LEU A 18 -10.61 6.30 14.20
CA LEU A 18 -10.13 6.74 12.88
C LEU A 18 -10.43 8.23 12.73
N ILE A 19 -9.49 8.95 12.15
CA ILE A 19 -9.61 10.37 11.79
C ILE A 19 -9.39 10.52 10.28
N ASP A 20 -9.69 11.69 9.75
CA ASP A 20 -9.45 12.02 8.33
C ASP A 20 -10.32 11.20 7.35
N SER A 21 -11.60 11.03 7.69
CA SER A 21 -12.56 10.20 6.95
C SER A 21 -13.42 10.98 5.94
N GLN A 22 -13.21 12.29 5.77
CA GLN A 22 -14.03 13.15 4.90
C GLN A 22 -13.98 12.75 3.42
N ASP A 23 -12.93 12.07 2.99
CA ASP A 23 -12.76 11.57 1.60
C ASP A 23 -13.19 10.11 1.43
N ALA A 24 -13.88 9.54 2.42
CA ALA A 24 -14.34 8.15 2.37
C ALA A 24 -15.39 7.95 1.27
N VAL A 25 -15.30 6.83 0.56
CA VAL A 25 -16.20 6.46 -0.53
C VAL A 25 -16.49 4.96 -0.50
N LEU A 26 -17.55 4.52 -1.18
CA LEU A 26 -17.75 3.10 -1.44
C LEU A 26 -16.69 2.61 -2.43
N GLY A 27 -16.02 1.50 -2.08
CA GLY A 27 -14.96 0.95 -2.91
C GLY A 27 -14.51 -0.44 -2.47
N ASN A 28 -13.50 -0.98 -3.13
CA ASN A 28 -12.95 -2.28 -2.79
C ASN A 28 -12.21 -2.20 -1.43
N PRO A 29 -12.60 -2.96 -0.41
CA PRO A 29 -11.98 -2.94 0.93
C PRO A 29 -10.51 -3.36 0.91
N ALA A 30 -10.05 -4.06 -0.12
CA ALA A 30 -8.65 -4.40 -0.30
C ALA A 30 -7.75 -3.16 -0.40
N TYR A 31 -8.27 -2.00 -0.83
CA TYR A 31 -7.51 -0.76 -0.89
C TYR A 31 -7.11 -0.26 0.51
N ASP A 32 -8.04 -0.27 1.46
CA ASP A 32 -7.76 0.16 2.83
C ASP A 32 -6.87 -0.84 3.55
N LEU A 33 -7.10 -2.14 3.32
CA LEU A 33 -6.21 -3.18 3.85
C LEU A 33 -4.79 -3.03 3.32
N ALA A 34 -4.60 -2.75 2.02
CA ALA A 34 -3.30 -2.48 1.43
C ALA A 34 -2.67 -1.21 2.00
N SER A 35 -3.48 -0.19 2.31
CA SER A 35 -3.03 1.05 2.94
C SER A 35 -2.43 0.81 4.32
N LEU A 36 -2.98 -0.12 5.07
CA LEU A 36 -2.51 -0.51 6.40
C LEU A 36 -1.30 -1.44 6.33
N ILE A 37 -1.39 -2.52 5.55
CA ILE A 37 -0.37 -3.59 5.50
C ILE A 37 0.92 -3.10 4.82
N ASP A 38 0.79 -2.32 3.74
CA ASP A 38 1.90 -1.82 2.94
C ASP A 38 2.12 -0.32 3.15
N ASP A 39 1.95 0.16 4.39
CA ASP A 39 2.30 1.53 4.75
C ASP A 39 3.82 1.73 4.68
N VAL A 40 4.22 2.69 3.85
CA VAL A 40 5.64 3.01 3.61
C VAL A 40 6.34 3.65 4.83
N ARG A 41 5.57 4.14 5.79
CA ARG A 41 6.07 4.79 7.01
C ARG A 41 6.51 3.78 8.06
N ILE A 42 5.95 2.55 8.00
CA ILE A 42 6.18 1.51 9.00
C ILE A 42 6.71 0.25 8.32
N LYS A 43 7.94 -0.12 8.67
CA LYS A 43 8.55 -1.36 8.19
C LYS A 43 8.07 -2.52 9.05
N THR A 44 7.33 -3.45 8.45
CA THR A 44 6.86 -4.68 9.08
C THR A 44 7.41 -5.90 8.37
N SER A 45 7.48 -7.04 9.08
CA SER A 45 7.92 -8.31 8.49
C SER A 45 6.86 -8.88 7.53
N ASN A 46 7.29 -9.69 6.57
CA ASN A 46 6.36 -10.38 5.65
C ASN A 46 5.42 -11.34 6.41
N SER A 47 5.91 -11.99 7.48
CA SER A 47 5.08 -12.85 8.32
C SER A 47 3.97 -12.07 9.02
N PHE A 48 4.26 -10.89 9.56
CA PHE A 48 3.27 -10.02 10.17
C PHE A 48 2.21 -9.57 9.14
N LYS A 49 2.63 -9.15 7.95
CA LYS A 49 1.72 -8.77 6.85
C LYS A 49 0.80 -9.91 6.44
N SER A 50 1.36 -11.12 6.28
CA SER A 50 0.57 -12.32 5.94
C SER A 50 -0.42 -12.68 7.03
N ASN A 51 -0.06 -12.50 8.30
CA ASN A 51 -0.94 -12.74 9.44
C ASN A 51 -2.15 -11.78 9.43
N ILE A 52 -1.91 -10.48 9.21
CA ILE A 52 -3.01 -9.50 9.14
C ILE A 52 -3.98 -9.86 8.00
N LEU A 53 -3.45 -10.23 6.82
CA LEU A 53 -4.27 -10.63 5.69
C LEU A 53 -5.12 -11.87 6.02
N LYS A 54 -4.53 -12.90 6.65
CA LYS A 54 -5.26 -14.10 7.09
C LYS A 54 -6.36 -13.77 8.09
N VAL A 55 -6.07 -12.94 9.11
CA VAL A 55 -7.06 -12.50 10.10
C VAL A 55 -8.19 -11.74 9.42
N PHE A 56 -7.88 -10.87 8.49
CA PHE A 56 -8.90 -10.13 7.74
C PHE A 56 -9.82 -11.08 6.96
N LEU A 57 -9.27 -12.00 6.17
CA LEU A 57 -10.03 -12.96 5.38
C LEU A 57 -10.91 -13.85 6.28
N SER A 58 -10.40 -14.32 7.42
CA SER A 58 -11.17 -15.15 8.36
C SER A 58 -12.38 -14.42 8.96
N LYS A 59 -12.28 -13.10 9.13
CA LYS A 59 -13.37 -12.26 9.70
C LYS A 59 -14.44 -11.91 8.68
N PHE A 60 -14.06 -11.64 7.44
CA PHE A 60 -14.97 -11.13 6.42
C PHE A 60 -15.57 -12.18 5.49
N LYS A 61 -15.12 -13.45 5.53
CA LYS A 61 -15.66 -14.60 4.78
C LYS A 61 -15.97 -14.27 3.32
N TYR A 62 -14.98 -13.85 2.56
CA TYR A 62 -15.16 -13.58 1.13
C TYR A 62 -15.53 -14.84 0.35
N LYS A 63 -16.51 -14.74 -0.58
CA LYS A 63 -16.91 -15.86 -1.44
C LYS A 63 -15.76 -16.33 -2.34
N ASN A 64 -14.88 -15.44 -2.75
CA ASN A 64 -13.71 -15.73 -3.58
C ASN A 64 -12.47 -15.06 -2.99
N GLU A 65 -11.79 -15.78 -2.09
CA GLU A 65 -10.57 -15.30 -1.43
C GLU A 65 -9.43 -15.07 -2.43
N SER A 66 -9.31 -15.91 -3.45
CA SER A 66 -8.26 -15.78 -4.47
C SER A 66 -8.41 -14.48 -5.25
N GLN A 67 -9.65 -14.12 -5.62
CA GLN A 67 -9.93 -12.84 -6.27
C GLN A 67 -9.62 -11.67 -5.34
N PHE A 68 -9.99 -11.76 -4.06
CA PHE A 68 -9.68 -10.72 -3.08
C PHE A 68 -8.17 -10.52 -2.90
N ILE A 69 -7.40 -11.61 -2.82
CA ILE A 69 -5.93 -11.54 -2.72
C ILE A 69 -5.34 -10.88 -3.96
N ASN A 70 -5.82 -11.23 -5.14
CA ASN A 70 -5.39 -10.59 -6.39
C ASN A 70 -5.69 -9.08 -6.40
N ASP A 71 -6.90 -8.69 -6.03
CA ASP A 71 -7.30 -7.28 -5.91
C ASP A 71 -6.42 -6.53 -4.90
N PHE A 72 -6.14 -7.17 -3.76
CA PHE A 72 -5.26 -6.63 -2.74
C PHE A 72 -3.85 -6.35 -3.28
N GLU A 73 -3.27 -7.28 -4.03
CA GLU A 73 -1.94 -7.10 -4.61
C GLU A 73 -1.94 -5.99 -5.66
N ILE A 74 -2.94 -5.95 -6.54
CA ILE A 74 -3.08 -4.91 -7.56
C ILE A 74 -3.22 -3.54 -6.90
N LEU A 75 -4.13 -3.41 -5.94
CA LEU A 75 -4.40 -2.14 -5.26
C LEU A 75 -3.21 -1.69 -4.41
N SER A 76 -2.45 -2.62 -3.81
CA SER A 76 -1.21 -2.32 -3.11
C SER A 76 -0.17 -1.71 -4.05
N VAL A 77 0.03 -2.29 -5.24
CA VAL A 77 0.96 -1.76 -6.24
C VAL A 77 0.54 -0.37 -6.71
N LEU A 78 -0.72 -0.20 -7.11
CA LEU A 78 -1.26 1.08 -7.58
C LEU A 78 -1.14 2.17 -6.51
N ARG A 79 -1.46 1.82 -5.26
CA ARG A 79 -1.33 2.75 -4.12
C ARG A 79 0.13 3.17 -3.90
N ASN A 80 1.07 2.23 -3.91
CA ASN A 80 2.48 2.55 -3.71
C ASN A 80 3.06 3.38 -4.87
N LEU A 81 2.66 3.14 -6.11
CA LEU A 81 2.99 4.01 -7.25
C LEU A 81 2.44 5.44 -7.05
N LYS A 82 1.18 5.58 -6.62
CA LYS A 82 0.57 6.87 -6.26
C LYS A 82 1.39 7.58 -5.17
N ILE A 83 1.81 6.86 -4.12
CA ILE A 83 2.61 7.41 -3.02
C ILE A 83 3.96 7.93 -3.52
N ILE A 84 4.67 7.19 -4.37
CA ILE A 84 5.93 7.63 -4.98
C ILE A 84 5.72 8.95 -5.74
N GLY A 85 4.64 9.06 -6.54
CA GLY A 85 4.28 10.29 -7.23
C GLY A 85 4.01 11.46 -6.27
N ILE A 86 3.23 11.22 -5.21
CA ILE A 86 2.93 12.23 -4.18
C ILE A 86 4.21 12.69 -3.48
N PHE A 87 5.08 11.77 -3.04
CA PHE A 87 6.30 12.11 -2.32
C PHE A 87 7.30 12.86 -3.19
N THR A 88 7.41 12.49 -4.47
CA THR A 88 8.21 13.23 -5.44
C THR A 88 7.68 14.64 -5.63
N ARG A 89 6.35 14.81 -5.76
CA ARG A 89 5.71 16.12 -5.86
C ARG A 89 5.95 16.97 -4.61
N LEU A 90 5.74 16.42 -3.42
CA LEU A 90 5.98 17.09 -2.13
C LEU A 90 7.44 17.56 -2.01
N ALA A 91 8.40 16.75 -2.47
CA ALA A 91 9.80 17.11 -2.43
C ALA A 91 10.16 18.23 -3.43
N LYS A 92 9.64 18.15 -4.67
CA LYS A 92 9.95 19.12 -5.73
C LYS A 92 9.20 20.44 -5.55
N ARG A 93 7.87 20.38 -5.35
CA ARG A 93 7.00 21.56 -5.25
C ARG A 93 7.05 22.21 -3.87
N ASP A 94 6.88 21.39 -2.83
CA ASP A 94 6.66 21.89 -1.45
C ASP A 94 7.95 21.84 -0.62
N LYS A 95 9.10 21.51 -1.25
CA LYS A 95 10.44 21.43 -0.64
C LYS A 95 10.54 20.43 0.55
N LYS A 96 9.57 19.53 0.70
CA LYS A 96 9.48 18.55 1.79
C LYS A 96 10.32 17.30 1.49
N ARG A 97 11.65 17.46 1.37
CA ARG A 97 12.60 16.40 0.97
C ARG A 97 12.61 15.16 1.86
N LYS A 98 12.13 15.25 3.11
CA LYS A 98 12.06 14.11 4.05
C LYS A 98 11.30 12.91 3.48
N TYR A 99 10.32 13.12 2.61
CA TYR A 99 9.52 12.06 2.01
C TYR A 99 10.30 11.21 0.98
N LEU A 100 11.35 11.74 0.37
CA LEU A 100 12.18 10.99 -0.57
C LEU A 100 12.82 9.75 0.07
N LYS A 101 13.13 9.80 1.37
CA LYS A 101 13.71 8.67 2.12
C LYS A 101 12.78 7.45 2.20
N LEU A 102 11.48 7.62 1.95
CA LEU A 102 10.47 6.56 1.99
C LEU A 102 10.28 5.87 0.62
N ILE A 103 10.69 6.51 -0.47
CA ILE A 103 10.51 6.00 -1.84
C ILE A 103 11.20 4.64 -2.06
N PRO A 104 12.43 4.40 -1.60
CA PRO A 104 13.08 3.09 -1.78
C PRO A 104 12.29 1.94 -1.14
N TYR A 105 11.65 2.20 0.00
CA TYR A 105 10.81 1.19 0.63
C TYR A 105 9.49 0.98 -0.12
N ALA A 106 8.89 2.03 -0.66
CA ALA A 106 7.71 1.91 -1.53
C ALA A 106 8.03 1.00 -2.76
N TRP A 107 9.18 1.19 -3.40
CA TRP A 107 9.63 0.31 -4.49
C TRP A 107 9.81 -1.14 -4.03
N LYS A 108 10.40 -1.37 -2.86
CA LYS A 108 10.53 -2.73 -2.30
C LYS A 108 9.16 -3.40 -2.08
N LEU A 109 8.16 -2.64 -1.63
CA LEU A 109 6.79 -3.16 -1.47
C LEU A 109 6.18 -3.54 -2.82
N ILE A 110 6.34 -2.70 -3.85
CA ILE A 110 5.92 -3.00 -5.21
C ILE A 110 6.62 -4.27 -5.73
N ASP A 111 7.94 -4.35 -5.63
CA ASP A 111 8.70 -5.51 -6.09
C ASP A 111 8.24 -6.82 -5.44
N ASN A 112 7.93 -6.79 -4.14
CA ASN A 112 7.40 -7.96 -3.43
C ASN A 112 6.05 -8.43 -4.00
N ARG A 113 5.17 -7.50 -4.43
CA ARG A 113 3.85 -7.84 -4.98
C ARG A 113 3.91 -8.31 -6.42
N ILE A 114 4.72 -7.64 -7.27
CA ILE A 114 4.81 -7.99 -8.69
C ILE A 114 5.60 -9.27 -8.96
N LYS A 115 6.36 -9.78 -7.97
CA LYS A 115 7.31 -10.89 -8.17
C LYS A 115 6.64 -12.15 -8.71
N ASN A 116 5.52 -12.54 -8.13
CA ASN A 116 4.87 -13.83 -8.35
C ASN A 116 3.46 -13.70 -8.96
N ASN A 117 2.94 -12.51 -9.16
CA ASN A 117 1.61 -12.29 -9.71
C ASN A 117 1.69 -12.08 -11.24
N PRO A 118 1.10 -12.97 -12.06
CA PRO A 118 1.16 -12.90 -13.51
C PRO A 118 0.51 -11.63 -14.11
N ASN A 119 -0.45 -11.04 -13.42
CA ASN A 119 -1.11 -9.80 -13.85
C ASN A 119 -0.15 -8.61 -13.95
N PHE A 120 1.05 -8.72 -13.38
CA PHE A 120 2.08 -7.68 -13.45
C PHE A 120 3.20 -7.98 -14.44
N HIS A 121 3.03 -8.96 -15.34
CA HIS A 121 4.07 -9.32 -16.31
C HIS A 121 4.57 -8.10 -17.09
N ASP A 122 3.66 -7.32 -17.67
CA ASP A 122 4.00 -6.14 -18.48
C ASP A 122 4.64 -5.02 -17.64
N LEU A 123 4.11 -4.77 -16.45
CA LEU A 123 4.71 -3.80 -15.51
C LEU A 123 6.14 -4.21 -15.12
N LYS A 124 6.35 -5.49 -14.84
CA LYS A 124 7.67 -6.03 -14.49
C LYS A 124 8.66 -5.83 -15.63
N ASN A 125 8.27 -6.18 -16.87
CA ASN A 125 9.08 -6.00 -18.07
C ASN A 125 9.39 -4.52 -18.32
N PHE A 126 8.40 -3.65 -18.16
CA PHE A 126 8.57 -2.21 -18.28
C PHE A 126 9.59 -1.66 -17.28
N LEU A 127 9.48 -2.04 -16.00
CA LEU A 127 10.41 -1.59 -14.95
C LEU A 127 11.82 -2.13 -15.16
N GLN A 128 11.99 -3.35 -15.67
CA GLN A 128 13.29 -3.93 -16.01
C GLN A 128 13.97 -3.18 -17.18
N LYS A 129 13.21 -2.80 -18.20
CA LYS A 129 13.71 -2.01 -19.34
C LYS A 129 14.02 -0.56 -18.95
N ASN A 130 13.44 -0.05 -17.87
CA ASN A 130 13.56 1.35 -17.45
C ASN A 130 14.05 1.48 -15.99
N PRO A 131 15.27 0.99 -15.64
CA PRO A 131 15.74 0.95 -14.26
C PRO A 131 15.91 2.34 -13.63
N ARG A 132 16.03 3.39 -14.46
CA ARG A 132 16.13 4.80 -13.99
C ARG A 132 14.88 5.29 -13.28
N ILE A 133 13.71 4.71 -13.54
CA ILE A 133 12.46 5.09 -12.87
C ILE A 133 12.54 4.88 -11.35
N LYS A 134 13.30 3.90 -10.89
CA LYS A 134 13.51 3.62 -9.45
C LYS A 134 14.56 4.50 -8.79
N LYS A 135 15.27 5.33 -9.54
CA LYS A 135 16.37 6.19 -9.05
C LYS A 135 15.93 7.64 -8.77
N ILE A 136 14.70 7.85 -8.38
CA ILE A 136 14.13 9.16 -8.04
C ILE A 136 14.63 9.63 -6.66
#